data_d7fb4a044c04c41fdd14cc57a13d5e96
#
_entry.id   d7fb4a044c04c41fdd14cc57a13d5e96
#
_cell.length_a   1.000
_cell.length_b   1.000
_cell.length_c   1.000
_cell.angle_alpha   90.00
_cell.angle_beta   90.00
_cell.angle_gamma   90.00
#
_symmetry.space_group_name_H-M   'P 1'
#
loop_
_entity.id
_entity.type
_entity.pdbx_description
1 polymer ?
#
loop_
_entity_poly.entity_id
_entity_poly.type
_entity_poly.pdbx_seq_one_letter_code
_entity_poly.pdbx_strand_id
1 'polypeptide(L)'
;ICNDPWLCNGQTADIFIVTPAFVNERLIGFTVNTIHHVDIGGRKGSGLSEEVYEEGLIIPMLRLFAAGQENVDLFDLIRRNVRYSDKMIGDLRAQVATGWAGCRELERLCIEFEQSDLCAITDEVTARTEAGIRAGLLQLPDGQWEDELLMDIDGLEQPQPLKATVKIAGDS
;
A
#
# COMPACT_ATOMS: atom_id res chain seq x y z
N ILE A 1 -9.62 -0.17 5.76
CA ILE A 1 -9.54 -0.92 4.51
C ILE A 1 -9.76 0.00 3.32
N CYS A 2 -9.01 -0.21 2.23
CA CYS A 2 -9.16 0.49 0.96
C CYS A 2 -8.54 -0.33 -0.18
N ASN A 3 -9.15 -0.29 -1.36
CA ASN A 3 -8.52 -0.70 -2.62
C ASN A 3 -8.87 0.26 -3.77
N ASP A 4 -9.38 1.43 -3.44
CA ASP A 4 -9.75 2.45 -4.43
C ASP A 4 -8.50 2.93 -5.18
N PRO A 5 -8.42 2.75 -6.52
CA PRO A 5 -7.22 3.05 -7.28
C PRO A 5 -6.88 4.54 -7.32
N TRP A 6 -7.84 5.43 -7.06
CA TRP A 6 -7.59 6.87 -6.99
C TRP A 6 -7.17 7.36 -5.59
N LEU A 7 -7.31 6.51 -4.55
CA LEU A 7 -7.00 6.89 -3.18
C LEU A 7 -5.74 6.21 -2.64
N CYS A 8 -5.50 4.96 -2.98
CA CYS A 8 -4.45 4.19 -2.31
C CYS A 8 -3.59 3.30 -3.20
N ASN A 9 -4.08 2.82 -4.35
CA ASN A 9 -3.33 1.85 -5.15
C ASN A 9 -3.80 1.84 -6.59
N GLY A 10 -2.90 1.61 -7.55
CA GLY A 10 -3.24 1.46 -8.96
C GLY A 10 -3.76 0.09 -9.39
N GLN A 11 -3.93 -0.85 -8.45
CA GLN A 11 -4.39 -2.21 -8.73
C GLN A 11 -5.50 -2.62 -7.76
N THR A 12 -6.71 -2.82 -8.26
CA THR A 12 -7.92 -3.03 -7.45
C THR A 12 -7.91 -4.33 -6.63
N ALA A 13 -7.18 -5.36 -7.10
CA ALA A 13 -7.02 -6.62 -6.35
C ALA A 13 -6.13 -6.50 -5.10
N ASP A 14 -5.34 -5.44 -4.99
CA ASP A 14 -4.49 -5.17 -3.84
C ASP A 14 -5.28 -4.40 -2.78
N ILE A 15 -5.62 -5.07 -1.69
CA ILE A 15 -6.36 -4.43 -0.60
C ILE A 15 -5.41 -4.01 0.49
N PHE A 16 -5.47 -2.74 0.84
CA PHE A 16 -4.75 -2.14 1.95
C PHE A 16 -5.55 -2.22 3.24
N ILE A 17 -4.88 -2.60 4.32
CA ILE A 17 -5.40 -2.46 5.67
C ILE A 17 -4.43 -1.60 6.47
N VAL A 18 -4.95 -0.53 7.04
CA VAL A 18 -4.24 0.40 7.91
C VAL A 18 -4.74 0.21 9.33
N THR A 19 -3.84 -0.08 10.25
CA THR A 19 -4.16 -0.29 11.66
C THR A 19 -3.41 0.74 12.51
N PRO A 20 -4.12 1.58 13.29
CA PRO A 20 -3.47 2.56 14.16
C PRO A 20 -2.84 1.88 15.39
N ALA A 21 -1.63 2.28 15.72
CA ALA A 21 -0.91 1.83 16.90
C ALA A 21 -0.93 2.89 18.01
N PHE A 22 -1.19 2.48 19.24
CA PHE A 22 -1.30 3.36 20.39
C PHE A 22 -0.42 2.90 21.55
N VAL A 23 0.14 3.88 22.29
CA VAL A 23 0.77 3.67 23.60
C VAL A 23 0.10 4.64 24.59
N ASN A 24 -0.44 4.14 25.68
CA ASN A 24 -1.16 4.94 26.69
C ASN A 24 -2.18 5.90 26.06
N GLU A 25 -3.02 5.38 25.16
CA GLU A 25 -4.06 6.13 24.41
C GLU A 25 -3.51 7.17 23.41
N ARG A 26 -2.21 7.33 23.32
CA ARG A 26 -1.57 8.21 22.32
C ARG A 26 -1.31 7.43 21.03
N LEU A 27 -1.74 7.98 19.91
CA LEU A 27 -1.41 7.45 18.59
C LEU A 27 0.10 7.64 18.33
N ILE A 28 0.82 6.55 18.09
CA ILE A 28 2.26 6.54 17.82
C ILE A 28 2.62 6.28 16.37
N GLY A 29 1.67 5.77 15.59
CA GLY A 29 1.88 5.44 14.17
C GLY A 29 0.80 4.53 13.64
N PHE A 30 1.09 3.95 12.48
CA PHE A 30 0.21 3.02 11.79
C PHE A 30 1.01 1.83 11.28
N THR A 31 0.41 0.66 11.30
CA THR A 31 0.87 -0.45 10.48
C THR A 31 0.03 -0.51 9.21
N VAL A 32 0.69 -0.74 8.09
CA VAL A 32 0.04 -0.87 6.79
C VAL A 32 0.48 -2.18 6.16
N ASN A 33 -0.47 -2.93 5.68
CA ASN A 33 -0.17 -4.09 4.86
C ASN A 33 -1.10 -4.15 3.65
N THR A 34 -0.61 -4.75 2.59
CA THR A 34 -1.39 -5.03 1.39
C THR A 34 -1.13 -6.45 0.93
N ILE A 35 -2.15 -7.08 0.39
CA ILE A 35 -2.02 -8.36 -0.32
C ILE A 35 -2.88 -8.33 -1.58
N HIS A 36 -2.42 -9.06 -2.58
CA HIS A 36 -3.15 -9.31 -3.80
C HIS A 36 -4.19 -10.42 -3.57
N HIS A 37 -5.46 -10.05 -3.56
CA HIS A 37 -6.54 -10.98 -3.30
C HIS A 37 -6.85 -11.86 -4.52
N VAL A 38 -7.24 -13.10 -4.25
CA VAL A 38 -7.54 -14.09 -5.29
C VAL A 38 -8.74 -13.71 -6.16
N ASP A 39 -9.65 -12.91 -5.61
CA ASP A 39 -10.87 -12.49 -6.28
C ASP A 39 -11.51 -11.28 -5.56
N ILE A 40 -11.81 -10.26 -6.32
CA ILE A 40 -12.55 -9.07 -5.87
C ILE A 40 -13.86 -8.87 -6.63
N GLY A 41 -14.35 -9.92 -7.29
CA GLY A 41 -15.48 -9.84 -8.22
C GLY A 41 -15.05 -9.46 -9.63
N GLY A 42 -15.94 -8.87 -10.40
CA GLY A 42 -15.67 -8.33 -11.72
C GLY A 42 -15.08 -9.31 -12.75
N ARG A 43 -14.39 -8.78 -13.73
CA ARG A 43 -13.56 -9.51 -14.69
C ARG A 43 -12.22 -9.87 -14.05
N LYS A 44 -12.00 -11.13 -13.82
CA LYS A 44 -10.78 -11.61 -13.18
C LYS A 44 -9.56 -11.44 -14.09
N GLY A 45 -8.54 -10.75 -13.57
CA GLY A 45 -7.16 -10.82 -14.07
C GLY A 45 -6.98 -10.28 -15.49
N SER A 46 -7.61 -9.18 -15.81
CA SER A 46 -7.69 -8.86 -17.21
C SER A 46 -7.04 -7.53 -17.57
N GLY A 47 -5.96 -7.61 -18.32
CA GLY A 47 -5.68 -6.61 -19.31
C GLY A 47 -6.80 -6.44 -20.38
N LEU A 48 -7.98 -7.02 -20.14
CA LEU A 48 -9.16 -6.99 -20.98
C LEU A 48 -10.29 -6.11 -20.41
N SER A 49 -10.12 -5.52 -19.21
CA SER A 49 -11.06 -4.54 -18.67
C SER A 49 -10.84 -3.21 -19.38
N GLU A 50 -11.90 -2.66 -19.93
CA GLU A 50 -11.88 -1.35 -20.58
C GLU A 50 -12.08 -0.22 -19.57
N GLU A 51 -12.77 -0.53 -18.46
CA GLU A 51 -13.06 0.40 -17.39
C GLU A 51 -12.75 -0.22 -16.02
N VAL A 52 -12.30 0.60 -15.07
CA VAL A 52 -12.00 0.16 -13.70
C VAL A 52 -13.20 -0.48 -13.00
N TYR A 53 -14.42 -0.10 -13.36
CA TYR A 53 -15.67 -0.67 -12.82
C TYR A 53 -15.87 -2.14 -13.21
N GLU A 54 -15.23 -2.61 -14.26
CA GLU A 54 -15.24 -4.02 -14.65
C GLU A 54 -14.32 -4.90 -13.80
N GLU A 55 -13.35 -4.29 -13.11
CA GLU A 55 -12.34 -5.02 -12.34
C GLU A 55 -12.87 -5.63 -11.04
N GLY A 56 -13.99 -5.15 -10.55
CA GLY A 56 -14.68 -5.69 -9.39
C GLY A 56 -15.03 -4.68 -8.32
N LEU A 57 -15.05 -5.13 -7.07
CA LEU A 57 -15.46 -4.32 -5.94
C LEU A 57 -14.42 -3.26 -5.58
N ILE A 58 -14.80 -2.00 -5.67
CA ILE A 58 -14.00 -0.86 -5.21
C ILE A 58 -14.44 -0.49 -3.80
N ILE A 59 -13.53 -0.56 -2.86
CA ILE A 59 -13.73 -0.24 -1.44
C ILE A 59 -13.01 1.07 -1.14
N PRO A 60 -13.74 2.19 -0.93
CA PRO A 60 -13.14 3.44 -0.48
C PRO A 60 -12.60 3.28 0.95
N MET A 61 -12.00 4.33 1.52
CA MET A 61 -11.52 4.27 2.90
C MET A 61 -12.67 4.03 3.88
N LEU A 62 -12.80 2.80 4.36
CA LEU A 62 -13.84 2.38 5.31
C LEU A 62 -13.22 1.75 6.56
N ARG A 63 -13.96 1.78 7.65
CA ARG A 63 -13.60 1.02 8.85
C ARG A 63 -14.01 -0.43 8.68
N LEU A 64 -13.01 -1.33 8.61
CA LEU A 64 -13.23 -2.77 8.60
C LEU A 64 -13.50 -3.30 10.00
N PHE A 65 -12.81 -2.73 11.00
CA PHE A 65 -13.00 -3.00 12.43
C PHE A 65 -13.17 -1.68 13.19
N ALA A 66 -13.99 -1.70 14.22
CA ALA A 66 -14.13 -0.61 15.20
C ALA A 66 -14.13 -1.18 16.60
N ALA A 67 -13.19 -0.74 17.46
CA ALA A 67 -13.03 -1.26 18.83
C ALA A 67 -12.99 -2.80 18.91
N GLY A 68 -12.27 -3.45 18.00
CA GLY A 68 -12.13 -4.89 17.92
C GLY A 68 -13.34 -5.64 17.32
N GLN A 69 -14.41 -4.94 16.91
CA GLN A 69 -15.60 -5.54 16.31
C GLN A 69 -15.58 -5.40 14.79
N GLU A 70 -15.91 -6.50 14.10
CA GLU A 70 -16.06 -6.52 12.65
C GLU A 70 -17.21 -5.61 12.20
N ASN A 71 -17.00 -4.88 11.10
CA ASN A 71 -18.08 -4.23 10.38
C ASN A 71 -18.83 -5.30 9.55
N VAL A 72 -19.88 -5.86 10.15
CA VAL A 72 -20.64 -6.99 9.58
C VAL A 72 -21.20 -6.65 8.20
N ASP A 73 -21.71 -5.43 8.03
CA ASP A 73 -22.30 -4.99 6.76
C ASP A 73 -21.26 -4.99 5.63
N LEU A 74 -20.04 -4.52 5.93
CA LEU A 74 -18.95 -4.51 4.96
C LEU A 74 -18.48 -5.94 4.62
N PHE A 75 -18.36 -6.81 5.63
CA PHE A 75 -18.02 -8.21 5.39
C PHE A 75 -19.11 -8.92 4.56
N ASP A 76 -20.37 -8.65 4.80
CA ASP A 76 -21.47 -9.23 4.04
C ASP A 76 -21.53 -8.68 2.60
N LEU A 77 -21.26 -7.39 2.42
CA LEU A 77 -21.13 -6.79 1.09
C LEU A 77 -19.99 -7.48 0.30
N ILE A 78 -18.82 -7.63 0.90
CA ILE A 78 -17.69 -8.32 0.26
C ILE A 78 -18.09 -9.76 -0.12
N ARG A 79 -18.66 -10.53 0.81
CA ARG A 79 -19.08 -11.93 0.57
C ARG A 79 -20.00 -12.07 -0.64
N ARG A 80 -20.89 -11.11 -0.86
CA ARG A 80 -21.86 -11.15 -1.95
C ARG A 80 -21.28 -10.77 -3.31
N ASN A 81 -20.14 -10.10 -3.33
CA ASN A 81 -19.55 -9.57 -4.55
C ASN A 81 -18.34 -10.38 -5.06
N VAL A 82 -17.85 -11.36 -4.29
CA VAL A 82 -16.68 -12.18 -4.66
C VAL A 82 -17.06 -13.65 -4.78
N ARG A 83 -16.36 -14.40 -5.66
CA ARG A 83 -16.62 -15.83 -5.91
C ARG A 83 -16.05 -16.72 -4.81
N TYR A 84 -14.85 -16.36 -4.31
CA TYR A 84 -14.13 -17.13 -3.31
C TYR A 84 -14.22 -16.47 -1.92
N SER A 85 -15.47 -16.22 -1.47
CA SER A 85 -15.75 -15.42 -0.29
C SER A 85 -15.03 -15.88 0.98
N ASP A 86 -14.98 -17.19 1.24
CA ASP A 86 -14.33 -17.72 2.45
C ASP A 86 -12.83 -17.47 2.45
N LYS A 87 -12.17 -17.60 1.29
CA LYS A 87 -10.74 -17.27 1.15
C LYS A 87 -10.52 -15.78 1.36
N MET A 88 -11.29 -14.95 0.67
CA MET A 88 -11.22 -13.49 0.77
C MET A 88 -11.37 -13.02 2.22
N ILE A 89 -12.38 -13.51 2.93
CA ILE A 89 -12.62 -13.16 4.34
C ILE A 89 -11.50 -13.67 5.24
N GLY A 90 -10.99 -14.88 4.98
CA GLY A 90 -9.84 -15.42 5.69
C GLY A 90 -8.60 -14.55 5.54
N ASP A 91 -8.30 -14.11 4.32
CA ASP A 91 -7.17 -13.25 4.00
C ASP A 91 -7.31 -11.87 4.66
N LEU A 92 -8.50 -11.25 4.62
CA LEU A 92 -8.76 -9.98 5.30
C LEU A 92 -8.53 -10.09 6.83
N ARG A 93 -8.99 -11.18 7.45
CA ARG A 93 -8.75 -11.43 8.88
C ARG A 93 -7.27 -11.64 9.19
N ALA A 94 -6.54 -12.32 8.31
CA ALA A 94 -5.09 -12.49 8.44
C ALA A 94 -4.35 -11.15 8.32
N GLN A 95 -4.75 -10.29 7.38
CA GLN A 95 -4.21 -8.93 7.27
C GLN A 95 -4.44 -8.10 8.54
N VAL A 96 -5.67 -8.16 9.11
CA VAL A 96 -5.98 -7.48 10.37
C VAL A 96 -5.13 -8.01 11.52
N ALA A 97 -4.99 -9.34 11.63
CA ALA A 97 -4.15 -9.96 12.66
C ALA A 97 -2.68 -9.54 12.53
N THR A 98 -2.17 -9.45 11.29
CA THR A 98 -0.82 -8.95 10.99
C THR A 98 -0.68 -7.48 11.40
N GLY A 99 -1.67 -6.65 11.10
CA GLY A 99 -1.70 -5.25 11.54
C GLY A 99 -1.62 -5.12 13.06
N TRP A 100 -2.40 -5.88 13.80
CA TRP A 100 -2.35 -5.91 15.27
C TRP A 100 -1.01 -6.42 15.82
N ALA A 101 -0.40 -7.42 15.17
CA ALA A 101 0.93 -7.88 15.56
C ALA A 101 1.97 -6.76 15.37
N GLY A 102 1.94 -6.06 14.23
CA GLY A 102 2.80 -4.91 13.97
C GLY A 102 2.59 -3.78 14.99
N CYS A 103 1.34 -3.48 15.38
CA CYS A 103 1.07 -2.47 16.41
C CYS A 103 1.72 -2.83 17.76
N ARG A 104 1.69 -4.10 18.16
CA ARG A 104 2.38 -4.55 19.39
C ARG A 104 3.90 -4.41 19.29
N GLU A 105 4.48 -4.64 18.12
CA GLU A 105 5.91 -4.42 17.92
C GLU A 105 6.29 -2.95 17.97
N LEU A 106 5.47 -2.04 17.42
CA LEU A 106 5.68 -0.60 17.57
C LEU A 106 5.59 -0.15 19.04
N GLU A 107 4.61 -0.66 19.80
CA GLU A 107 4.51 -0.44 21.24
C GLU A 107 5.76 -0.94 21.98
N ARG A 108 6.23 -2.16 21.66
CA ARG A 108 7.44 -2.75 22.23
C ARG A 108 8.67 -1.88 21.97
N LEU A 109 8.81 -1.36 20.76
CA LEU A 109 9.93 -0.45 20.41
C LEU A 109 9.88 0.83 21.24
N CYS A 110 8.71 1.46 21.42
CA CYS A 110 8.57 2.63 22.27
C CYS A 110 9.02 2.35 23.71
N ILE A 111 8.65 1.20 24.27
CA ILE A 111 9.05 0.77 25.61
C ILE A 111 10.57 0.52 25.67
N GLU A 112 11.11 -0.23 24.71
CA GLU A 112 12.54 -0.63 24.65
C GLU A 112 13.47 0.60 24.56
N PHE A 113 13.06 1.60 23.77
CA PHE A 113 13.84 2.83 23.59
C PHE A 113 13.42 3.97 24.55
N GLU A 114 12.55 3.69 25.52
CA GLU A 114 12.03 4.68 26.48
C GLU A 114 11.47 5.94 25.80
N GLN A 115 10.81 5.77 24.65
CA GLN A 115 10.22 6.86 23.87
C GLN A 115 8.71 6.93 24.06
N SER A 116 8.17 8.13 24.09
CA SER A 116 6.73 8.36 24.13
C SER A 116 6.04 8.16 22.77
N ASP A 117 6.81 8.20 21.69
CA ASP A 117 6.42 7.94 20.30
C ASP A 117 7.66 7.56 19.46
N LEU A 118 7.47 7.30 18.19
CA LEU A 118 8.54 6.90 17.27
C LEU A 118 9.09 8.06 16.42
N CYS A 119 8.65 9.32 16.64
CA CYS A 119 9.05 10.46 15.81
C CYS A 119 10.56 10.64 15.77
N ALA A 120 11.23 10.67 16.94
CA ALA A 120 12.67 10.88 17.00
C ALA A 120 13.46 9.75 16.28
N ILE A 121 12.98 8.51 16.36
CA ILE A 121 13.60 7.37 15.68
C ILE A 121 13.40 7.47 14.17
N THR A 122 12.19 7.80 13.71
CA THR A 122 11.89 7.98 12.30
C THR A 122 12.62 9.16 11.69
N ASP A 123 12.75 10.26 12.40
CA ASP A 123 13.52 11.43 11.96
C ASP A 123 15.01 11.08 11.77
N GLU A 124 15.60 10.35 12.72
CA GLU A 124 17.00 9.90 12.62
C GLU A 124 17.18 8.90 11.45
N VAL A 125 16.29 7.94 11.29
CA VAL A 125 16.36 6.99 10.16
C VAL A 125 16.23 7.73 8.82
N THR A 126 15.31 8.68 8.73
CA THR A 126 15.11 9.48 7.52
C THR A 126 16.35 10.32 7.20
N ALA A 127 16.90 11.01 8.20
CA ALA A 127 18.10 11.84 8.04
C ALA A 127 19.31 11.01 7.58
N ARG A 128 19.54 9.84 8.19
CA ARG A 128 20.62 8.93 7.79
C ARG A 128 20.44 8.40 6.38
N THR A 129 19.20 8.04 6.02
CA THR A 129 18.89 7.54 4.67
C THR A 129 19.10 8.63 3.63
N GLU A 130 18.62 9.85 3.88
CA GLU A 130 18.82 11.00 3.01
C GLU A 130 20.32 11.28 2.82
N ALA A 131 21.08 11.38 3.91
CA ALA A 131 22.52 11.61 3.86
C ALA A 131 23.25 10.52 3.05
N GLY A 132 22.88 9.25 3.24
CA GLY A 132 23.43 8.14 2.49
C GLY A 132 23.14 8.20 1.00
N ILE A 133 21.90 8.54 0.62
CA ILE A 133 21.50 8.69 -0.78
C ILE A 133 22.26 9.87 -1.41
N ARG A 134 22.30 11.03 -0.77
CA ARG A 134 23.04 12.21 -1.26
C ARG A 134 24.52 11.92 -1.44
N ALA A 135 25.15 11.24 -0.47
CA ALA A 135 26.55 10.83 -0.59
C ALA A 135 26.78 9.84 -1.75
N GLY A 136 25.80 8.99 -2.06
CA GLY A 136 25.83 8.11 -3.23
C GLY A 136 25.71 8.89 -4.54
N LEU A 137 24.78 9.84 -4.61
CA LEU A 137 24.58 10.68 -5.80
C LEU A 137 25.83 11.52 -6.15
N LEU A 138 26.52 12.06 -5.15
CA LEU A 138 27.78 12.79 -5.34
C LEU A 138 28.90 11.97 -6.01
N GLN A 139 28.78 10.64 -6.04
CA GLN A 139 29.76 9.77 -6.72
C GLN A 139 29.41 9.53 -8.19
N LEU A 140 28.23 9.94 -8.61
CA LEU A 140 27.78 9.83 -9.98
C LEU A 140 28.09 11.13 -10.74
N PRO A 141 28.37 11.06 -12.06
CA PRO A 141 28.59 12.28 -12.85
C PRO A 141 27.30 13.10 -12.96
N ASP A 142 27.41 14.41 -12.88
CA ASP A 142 26.31 15.31 -13.22
C ASP A 142 25.93 15.10 -14.68
N GLY A 143 24.64 15.10 -14.97
CA GLY A 143 24.16 14.89 -16.33
C GLY A 143 22.66 14.67 -16.41
N GLN A 144 22.20 14.50 -17.62
CA GLN A 144 20.85 14.12 -17.94
C GLN A 144 20.87 12.92 -18.89
N TRP A 145 20.12 11.92 -18.55
CA TRP A 145 19.96 10.71 -19.36
C TRP A 145 18.50 10.54 -19.69
N GLU A 146 18.24 10.20 -20.93
CA GLU A 146 16.91 9.94 -21.43
C GLU A 146 16.88 8.58 -22.09
N ASP A 147 15.80 7.87 -21.85
CA ASP A 147 15.51 6.62 -22.52
C ASP A 147 14.03 6.53 -22.88
N GLU A 148 13.75 5.82 -23.96
CA GLU A 148 12.39 5.59 -24.44
C GLU A 148 12.24 4.13 -24.86
N LEU A 149 11.17 3.51 -24.35
CA LEU A 149 10.77 2.18 -24.81
C LEU A 149 9.30 2.22 -25.27
N LEU A 150 9.00 1.35 -26.21
CA LEU A 150 7.62 1.12 -26.64
C LEU A 150 7.06 -0.06 -25.86
N MET A 151 5.98 0.19 -25.14
CA MET A 151 5.27 -0.85 -24.40
C MET A 151 4.05 -1.32 -25.21
N ASP A 152 4.03 -2.60 -25.51
CA ASP A 152 2.87 -3.26 -26.10
C ASP A 152 1.86 -3.56 -25.00
N ILE A 153 0.67 -2.99 -25.10
CA ILE A 153 -0.40 -3.13 -24.12
C ILE A 153 -1.60 -3.77 -24.80
N ASP A 154 -2.03 -4.91 -24.28
CA ASP A 154 -3.20 -5.62 -24.78
C ASP A 154 -4.43 -4.67 -24.83
N GLY A 155 -5.13 -4.69 -25.94
CA GLY A 155 -6.32 -3.86 -26.16
C GLY A 155 -6.03 -2.48 -26.78
N LEU A 156 -4.76 -2.08 -26.94
CA LEU A 156 -4.39 -0.87 -27.68
C LEU A 156 -3.91 -1.23 -29.10
N GLU A 157 -4.37 -0.45 -30.08
CA GLU A 157 -3.99 -0.69 -31.49
C GLU A 157 -2.51 -0.38 -31.80
N GLN A 158 -1.88 0.46 -30.95
CA GLN A 158 -0.50 0.87 -31.13
C GLN A 158 0.27 0.84 -29.80
N PRO A 159 1.56 0.43 -29.84
CA PRO A 159 2.43 0.50 -28.68
C PRO A 159 2.49 1.91 -28.09
N GLN A 160 2.52 1.99 -26.76
CA GLN A 160 2.60 3.25 -26.05
C GLN A 160 4.05 3.59 -25.70
N PRO A 161 4.52 4.83 -25.98
CA PRO A 161 5.86 5.24 -25.60
C PRO A 161 5.96 5.49 -24.09
N LEU A 162 6.93 4.87 -23.46
CA LEU A 162 7.36 5.15 -22.10
C LEU A 162 8.68 5.89 -22.16
N LYS A 163 8.68 7.14 -21.68
CA LYS A 163 9.89 7.97 -21.62
C LYS A 163 10.31 8.17 -20.18
N ALA A 164 11.59 7.99 -19.92
CA ALA A 164 12.21 8.30 -18.64
C ALA A 164 13.32 9.32 -18.83
N THR A 165 13.37 10.32 -17.98
CA THR A 165 14.46 11.28 -17.90
C THR A 165 15.01 11.26 -16.48
N VAL A 166 16.30 11.02 -16.35
CA VAL A 166 17.02 11.10 -15.06
C VAL A 166 18.02 12.24 -15.14
N LYS A 167 17.96 13.15 -14.20
CA LYS A 167 18.90 14.27 -14.08
C LYS A 167 19.59 14.18 -12.74
N ILE A 168 20.92 14.23 -12.75
CA ILE A 168 21.77 14.32 -11.56
C ILE A 168 22.47 15.67 -11.58
N ALA A 169 22.38 16.38 -10.47
CA ALA A 169 23.02 17.65 -10.25
C ALA A 169 23.53 17.76 -8.81
N GLY A 170 24.81 17.48 -8.59
CA GLY A 170 25.41 17.38 -7.28
C GLY A 170 24.82 16.20 -6.47
N ASP A 171 24.14 16.50 -5.37
CA ASP A 171 23.53 15.52 -4.46
C ASP A 171 22.03 15.32 -4.66
N SER A 172 21.50 15.70 -5.82
CA SER A 172 20.05 15.67 -6.14
C SER A 172 19.75 15.18 -7.55
#